data_b608f40b779df4e9752681e342eba1bc
#
_entry.id   b608f40b779df4e9752681e342eba1bc
#
_cell.length_a   1.000
_cell.length_b   1.000
_cell.length_c   1.000
_cell.angle_alpha   90.00
_cell.angle_beta   90.00
_cell.angle_gamma   90.00
#
_symmetry.space_group_name_H-M   'P 1'
#
loop_
_entity.id
_entity.type
_entity.pdbx_description
1 polymer ?
#
loop_
_entity_poly.entity_id
_entity_poly.type
_entity_poly.pdbx_seq_one_letter_code
_entity_poly.pdbx_strand_id
1 'polypeptide(L)'
;RGLGDVYKRQGHKMDKKAAEAAKIEGAQVEKVTDTNGLAAVKVTFESGILFGFNSSALSNTSKASLRELAQILKEDPTTDIAIVGHTDKVGTYEANMKVSKDRAYTVENYLQDCGVSPAQFKQVEGVGYNQYDDSMTASQNRRVDIYMYASEQMIKNAEAGK
;
A
#
# COMPACT_ATOMS: atom_id res chain seq x y z
N ARG A 1 1.16 12.12 28.37
CA ARG A 1 0.52 12.13 27.04
C ARG A 1 -0.61 11.14 26.98
N GLY A 2 -1.72 11.54 26.45
CA GLY A 2 -2.87 10.69 26.33
C GLY A 2 -2.98 10.04 24.97
N LEU A 3 -3.86 9.07 24.89
CA LEU A 3 -4.16 8.38 23.63
C LEU A 3 -4.67 9.36 22.56
N GLY A 4 -5.39 10.42 22.98
CA GLY A 4 -5.84 11.47 22.07
C GLY A 4 -4.70 12.18 21.35
N ASP A 5 -3.56 12.39 22.02
CA ASP A 5 -2.39 12.98 21.40
C ASP A 5 -1.78 12.05 20.34
N VAL A 6 -1.78 10.75 20.61
CA VAL A 6 -1.30 9.75 19.64
C VAL A 6 -2.15 9.77 18.39
N TYR A 7 -3.47 9.77 18.53
CA TYR A 7 -4.39 9.83 17.40
C TYR A 7 -4.22 11.11 16.58
N LYS A 8 -4.05 12.24 17.26
CA LYS A 8 -3.91 13.53 16.59
C LYS A 8 -2.61 13.59 15.78
N ARG A 9 -1.48 13.16 16.36
CA ARG A 9 -0.20 13.14 15.66
C ARG A 9 -0.22 12.22 14.46
N GLN A 10 -0.79 11.02 14.63
CA GLN A 10 -0.90 10.06 13.54
C GLN A 10 -1.78 10.61 12.43
N GLY A 11 -2.88 11.29 12.79
CA GLY A 11 -3.75 11.93 11.81
C GLY A 11 -3.02 12.97 10.97
N HIS A 12 -2.25 13.85 11.60
CA HIS A 12 -1.45 14.86 10.89
C HIS A 12 -0.38 14.23 10.00
N LYS A 13 0.31 13.22 10.51
CA LYS A 13 1.35 12.50 9.76
C LYS A 13 0.75 11.84 8.51
N MET A 14 -0.36 11.16 8.67
CA MET A 14 -1.01 10.47 7.57
C MET A 14 -1.66 11.43 6.57
N ASP A 15 -2.18 12.57 7.02
CA ASP A 15 -2.69 13.61 6.12
C ASP A 15 -1.59 14.10 5.19
N LYS A 16 -0.40 14.34 5.72
CA LYS A 16 0.75 14.75 4.91
C LYS A 16 1.13 13.69 3.88
N LYS A 17 1.23 12.43 4.32
CA LYS A 17 1.56 11.31 3.44
C LYS A 17 0.51 11.13 2.35
N ALA A 18 -0.77 11.25 2.69
CA ALA A 18 -1.86 11.15 1.74
C ALA A 18 -1.77 12.26 0.68
N ALA A 19 -1.50 13.49 1.10
CA ALA A 19 -1.36 14.62 0.19
C ALA A 19 -0.18 14.44 -0.77
N GLU A 20 0.94 13.95 -0.26
CA GLU A 20 2.13 13.68 -1.09
C GLU A 20 1.86 12.53 -2.09
N ALA A 21 1.25 11.45 -1.61
CA ALA A 21 0.95 10.29 -2.45
C ALA A 21 -0.09 10.61 -3.53
N ALA A 22 -1.02 11.51 -3.25
CA ALA A 22 -2.05 11.91 -4.20
C ALA A 22 -1.48 12.61 -5.45
N LYS A 23 -0.25 13.10 -5.37
CA LYS A 23 0.44 13.74 -6.51
C LYS A 23 1.10 12.74 -7.44
N ILE A 24 1.19 11.47 -7.04
CA ILE A 24 1.86 10.43 -7.83
C ILE A 24 0.95 10.02 -8.99
N GLU A 25 1.51 9.96 -10.18
CA GLU A 25 0.77 9.55 -11.36
C GLU A 25 0.24 8.11 -11.20
N GLY A 26 -1.05 7.93 -11.43
CA GLY A 26 -1.71 6.63 -11.35
C GLY A 26 -2.14 6.23 -9.94
N ALA A 27 -1.74 6.97 -8.91
CA ALA A 27 -2.11 6.66 -7.53
C ALA A 27 -3.51 7.17 -7.21
N GLN A 28 -4.29 6.31 -6.55
CA GLN A 28 -5.57 6.69 -5.94
C GLN A 28 -5.36 6.57 -4.43
N VAL A 29 -5.66 7.63 -3.71
CA VAL A 29 -5.32 7.72 -2.28
C VAL A 29 -6.58 7.86 -1.45
N GLU A 30 -6.65 7.06 -0.39
CA GLU A 30 -7.75 7.09 0.56
C GLU A 30 -7.20 7.06 1.98
N LYS A 31 -7.71 7.93 2.83
CA LYS A 31 -7.41 7.87 4.27
C LYS A 31 -8.32 6.82 4.90
N VAL A 32 -7.72 5.91 5.64
CA VAL A 32 -8.44 4.81 6.29
C VAL A 32 -8.05 4.75 7.76
N THR A 33 -8.63 3.81 8.49
CA THR A 33 -8.32 3.58 9.90
C THR A 33 -7.77 2.17 10.05
N ASP A 34 -6.66 2.02 10.78
CA ASP A 34 -6.05 0.72 10.99
C ASP A 34 -6.77 -0.05 12.11
N THR A 35 -6.29 -1.27 12.42
CA THR A 35 -6.90 -2.12 13.44
C THR A 35 -6.77 -1.56 14.85
N ASN A 36 -5.90 -0.58 15.06
CA ASN A 36 -5.74 0.12 16.35
C ASN A 36 -6.59 1.40 16.42
N GLY A 37 -7.39 1.68 15.40
CA GLY A 37 -8.20 2.90 15.33
C GLY A 37 -7.40 4.13 14.94
N LEU A 38 -6.17 3.97 14.46
CA LEU A 38 -5.30 5.07 14.07
C LEU A 38 -5.41 5.34 12.57
N ALA A 39 -5.19 6.61 12.20
CA ALA A 39 -5.19 7.01 10.81
C ALA A 39 -4.12 6.27 10.03
N ALA A 40 -4.47 5.83 8.84
CA ALA A 40 -3.59 5.16 7.89
C ALA A 40 -3.90 5.66 6.48
N VAL A 41 -3.06 5.32 5.53
CA VAL A 41 -3.24 5.72 4.13
C VAL A 41 -3.26 4.47 3.26
N LYS A 42 -4.24 4.39 2.38
CA LYS A 42 -4.29 3.35 1.34
C LYS A 42 -3.99 3.99 -0.01
N VAL A 43 -2.93 3.53 -0.66
CA VAL A 43 -2.56 3.96 -2.00
C VAL A 43 -2.86 2.81 -2.95
N THR A 44 -3.73 3.05 -3.91
CA THR A 44 -4.16 2.05 -4.87
C THR A 44 -3.62 2.36 -6.26
N PHE A 45 -3.05 1.35 -6.90
CA PHE A 45 -2.69 1.40 -8.32
C PHE A 45 -3.46 0.30 -9.05
N GLU A 46 -4.15 0.66 -10.13
CA GLU A 46 -4.76 -0.35 -10.98
C GLU A 46 -3.67 -1.16 -11.68
N SER A 47 -3.88 -2.47 -11.77
CA SER A 47 -2.88 -3.38 -12.34
C SER A 47 -2.56 -3.06 -13.80
N GLY A 48 -3.52 -2.54 -14.56
CA GLY A 48 -3.29 -2.12 -15.94
C GLY A 48 -2.31 -0.95 -16.06
N ILE A 49 -2.17 -0.16 -14.99
CA ILE A 49 -1.19 0.93 -14.93
C ILE A 49 0.18 0.38 -14.56
N LEU A 50 0.23 -0.54 -13.60
CA LEU A 50 1.50 -1.06 -13.06
C LEU A 50 2.18 -2.06 -13.99
N PHE A 51 1.39 -2.93 -14.62
CA PHE A 51 1.91 -4.12 -15.31
C PHE A 51 1.42 -4.20 -16.76
N GLY A 52 2.17 -4.90 -17.60
CA GLY A 52 1.69 -5.30 -18.91
C GLY A 52 0.59 -6.35 -18.80
N PHE A 53 -0.12 -6.60 -19.90
CA PHE A 53 -1.18 -7.59 -19.97
C PHE A 53 -0.65 -8.98 -19.58
N ASN A 54 -1.34 -9.65 -18.68
CA ASN A 54 -0.94 -10.96 -18.13
C ASN A 54 0.49 -10.99 -17.62
N SER A 55 1.03 -9.87 -17.15
CA SER A 55 2.40 -9.73 -16.69
C SER A 55 2.44 -9.31 -15.24
N SER A 56 3.50 -9.72 -14.55
CA SER A 56 3.86 -9.21 -13.23
C SER A 56 5.12 -8.34 -13.29
N ALA A 57 5.54 -7.95 -14.49
CA ALA A 57 6.68 -7.06 -14.68
C ALA A 57 6.20 -5.61 -14.75
N LEU A 58 6.87 -4.73 -14.00
CA LEU A 58 6.52 -3.31 -13.95
C LEU A 58 6.88 -2.59 -15.25
N SER A 59 5.99 -1.69 -15.68
CA SER A 59 6.29 -0.77 -16.77
C SER A 59 7.27 0.31 -16.30
N ASN A 60 7.93 0.99 -17.22
CA ASN A 60 8.86 2.08 -16.88
C ASN A 60 8.13 3.24 -16.19
N THR A 61 6.91 3.54 -16.63
CA THR A 61 6.10 4.60 -16.03
C THR A 61 5.74 4.26 -14.58
N SER A 62 5.35 3.00 -14.33
CA SER A 62 5.01 2.59 -12.97
C SER A 62 6.24 2.55 -12.06
N LYS A 63 7.41 2.22 -12.60
CA LYS A 63 8.65 2.30 -11.83
C LYS A 63 8.91 3.72 -11.34
N ALA A 64 8.67 4.72 -12.19
CA ALA A 64 8.81 6.12 -11.80
C ALA A 64 7.84 6.47 -10.67
N SER A 65 6.58 6.06 -10.78
CA SER A 65 5.56 6.30 -9.75
C SER A 65 5.92 5.61 -8.44
N LEU A 66 6.38 4.36 -8.49
CA LEU A 66 6.77 3.63 -7.29
C LEU A 66 8.03 4.21 -6.65
N ARG A 67 8.96 4.78 -7.43
CA ARG A 67 10.11 5.50 -6.85
C ARG A 67 9.66 6.70 -6.05
N GLU A 68 8.66 7.44 -6.53
CA GLU A 68 8.10 8.56 -5.76
C GLU A 68 7.44 8.09 -4.47
N LEU A 69 6.68 6.99 -4.54
CA LEU A 69 6.08 6.40 -3.35
C LEU A 69 7.15 5.95 -2.35
N ALA A 70 8.24 5.36 -2.85
CA ALA A 70 9.34 4.92 -2.01
C ALA A 70 9.95 6.07 -1.20
N GLN A 71 10.02 7.29 -1.76
CA GLN A 71 10.51 8.44 -1.03
C GLN A 71 9.63 8.75 0.18
N ILE A 72 8.31 8.67 0.01
CA ILE A 72 7.37 8.89 1.12
C ILE A 72 7.55 7.82 2.20
N LEU A 73 7.69 6.56 1.79
CA LEU A 73 7.85 5.44 2.72
C LEU A 73 9.16 5.51 3.50
N LYS A 74 10.23 6.01 2.88
CA LYS A 74 11.54 6.13 3.50
C LYS A 74 11.64 7.28 4.50
N GLU A 75 10.79 8.28 4.39
CA GLU A 75 10.80 9.44 5.29
C GLU A 75 10.57 9.04 6.74
N ASP A 76 9.82 7.97 6.95
CA ASP A 76 9.50 7.51 8.30
C ASP A 76 9.65 5.99 8.40
N PRO A 77 10.84 5.50 8.77
CA PRO A 77 11.07 4.06 8.88
C PRO A 77 10.25 3.36 9.98
N THR A 78 9.60 4.12 10.86
CA THR A 78 8.70 3.54 11.88
C THR A 78 7.30 3.30 11.35
N THR A 79 7.01 3.68 10.11
CA THR A 79 5.74 3.38 9.45
C THR A 79 5.78 1.96 8.90
N ASP A 80 4.76 1.17 9.18
CA ASP A 80 4.60 -0.17 8.63
C ASP A 80 3.88 -0.12 7.30
N ILE A 81 4.15 -1.13 6.47
CA ILE A 81 3.61 -1.24 5.11
C ILE A 81 2.94 -2.59 4.94
N ALA A 82 1.76 -2.58 4.32
CA ALA A 82 1.08 -3.79 3.86
C ALA A 82 0.79 -3.65 2.37
N ILE A 83 0.94 -4.73 1.61
CA ILE A 83 0.66 -4.77 0.18
C ILE A 83 -0.28 -5.92 -0.09
N VAL A 84 -1.39 -5.63 -0.77
CA VAL A 84 -2.41 -6.64 -1.09
C VAL A 84 -2.75 -6.56 -2.57
N GLY A 85 -2.51 -7.66 -3.30
CA GLY A 85 -2.87 -7.77 -4.71
C GLY A 85 -4.27 -8.35 -4.88
N HIS A 86 -5.03 -7.79 -5.81
CA HIS A 86 -6.41 -8.18 -6.12
C HIS A 86 -6.58 -8.42 -7.62
N THR A 87 -7.51 -9.31 -7.98
CA THR A 87 -7.86 -9.60 -9.36
C THR A 87 -9.36 -9.42 -9.62
N ASP A 88 -9.75 -9.53 -10.88
CA ASP A 88 -11.15 -9.72 -11.24
C ASP A 88 -11.52 -11.21 -11.14
N LYS A 89 -12.69 -11.57 -11.63
CA LYS A 89 -13.23 -12.95 -11.52
C LYS A 89 -13.02 -13.78 -12.80
N VAL A 90 -12.19 -13.31 -13.72
CA VAL A 90 -11.92 -14.05 -14.97
C VAL A 90 -10.80 -15.05 -14.72
N GLY A 91 -11.02 -16.30 -15.19
CA GLY A 91 -10.04 -17.38 -15.03
C GLY A 91 -10.24 -18.17 -13.76
N THR A 92 -9.30 -19.08 -13.48
CA THR A 92 -9.40 -19.95 -12.32
C THR A 92 -9.02 -19.23 -11.02
N TYR A 93 -9.49 -19.77 -9.92
CA TYR A 93 -9.14 -19.27 -8.58
C TYR A 93 -7.62 -19.32 -8.38
N GLU A 94 -7.01 -20.47 -8.71
CA GLU A 94 -5.57 -20.67 -8.52
C GLU A 94 -4.73 -19.71 -9.36
N ALA A 95 -5.12 -19.47 -10.61
CA ALA A 95 -4.41 -18.54 -11.49
C ALA A 95 -4.47 -17.12 -10.94
N ASN A 96 -5.64 -16.71 -10.43
CA ASN A 96 -5.84 -15.38 -9.86
C ASN A 96 -5.07 -15.22 -8.54
N MET A 97 -5.05 -16.25 -7.70
CA MET A 97 -4.24 -16.23 -6.49
C MET A 97 -2.76 -16.03 -6.82
N LYS A 98 -2.26 -16.79 -7.81
CA LYS A 98 -0.85 -16.69 -8.21
C LYS A 98 -0.51 -15.31 -8.77
N VAL A 99 -1.32 -14.80 -9.68
CA VAL A 99 -1.07 -13.49 -10.30
C VAL A 99 -1.07 -12.38 -9.27
N SER A 100 -2.06 -12.37 -8.37
CA SER A 100 -2.17 -11.34 -7.34
C SER A 100 -0.99 -11.38 -6.39
N LYS A 101 -0.54 -12.57 -6.02
CA LYS A 101 0.62 -12.76 -5.16
C LYS A 101 1.90 -12.29 -5.86
N ASP A 102 2.13 -12.73 -7.09
CA ASP A 102 3.32 -12.35 -7.85
C ASP A 102 3.41 -10.82 -8.01
N ARG A 103 2.26 -10.19 -8.30
CA ARG A 103 2.21 -8.73 -8.45
C ARG A 103 2.50 -7.99 -7.16
N ALA A 104 1.95 -8.46 -6.04
CA ALA A 104 2.22 -7.85 -4.73
C ALA A 104 3.71 -7.96 -4.38
N TYR A 105 4.31 -9.10 -4.62
CA TYR A 105 5.75 -9.29 -4.36
C TYR A 105 6.63 -8.48 -5.32
N THR A 106 6.21 -8.32 -6.56
CA THR A 106 6.94 -7.46 -7.51
C THR A 106 6.99 -6.02 -6.99
N VAL A 107 5.87 -5.51 -6.48
CA VAL A 107 5.82 -4.16 -5.91
C VAL A 107 6.72 -4.06 -4.69
N GLU A 108 6.63 -5.01 -3.77
CA GLU A 108 7.50 -5.04 -2.59
C GLU A 108 8.98 -5.01 -2.98
N ASN A 109 9.39 -5.90 -3.87
CA ASN A 109 10.77 -6.03 -4.28
C ASN A 109 11.29 -4.73 -4.90
N TYR A 110 10.47 -4.09 -5.73
CA TYR A 110 10.88 -2.84 -6.35
C TYR A 110 11.00 -1.69 -5.33
N LEU A 111 10.09 -1.61 -4.38
CA LEU A 111 10.17 -0.61 -3.31
C LEU A 111 11.43 -0.82 -2.46
N GLN A 112 11.80 -2.07 -2.19
CA GLN A 112 13.05 -2.39 -1.49
C GLN A 112 14.25 -1.98 -2.34
N ASP A 113 14.23 -2.22 -3.63
CA ASP A 113 15.29 -1.78 -4.55
C ASP A 113 15.45 -0.26 -4.52
N CYS A 114 14.37 0.47 -4.28
CA CYS A 114 14.38 1.92 -4.14
C CYS A 114 14.83 2.39 -2.75
N GLY A 115 15.14 1.47 -1.84
CA GLY A 115 15.68 1.81 -0.54
C GLY A 115 14.71 1.73 0.64
N VAL A 116 13.47 1.27 0.42
CA VAL A 116 12.55 1.06 1.53
C VAL A 116 13.04 -0.13 2.35
N SER A 117 13.11 0.03 3.67
CA SER A 117 13.63 -1.01 4.55
C SER A 117 12.75 -2.27 4.53
N PRO A 118 13.34 -3.46 4.34
CA PRO A 118 12.58 -4.71 4.40
C PRO A 118 11.80 -4.88 5.70
N ALA A 119 12.30 -4.32 6.81
CA ALA A 119 11.65 -4.42 8.12
C ALA A 119 10.30 -3.69 8.18
N GLN A 120 10.04 -2.76 7.27
CA GLN A 120 8.76 -2.04 7.23
C GLN A 120 7.62 -2.89 6.65
N PHE A 121 7.92 -3.90 5.83
CA PHE A 121 6.89 -4.71 5.18
C PHE A 121 6.39 -5.79 6.14
N LYS A 122 5.17 -5.60 6.66
CA LYS A 122 4.55 -6.52 7.64
C LYS A 122 3.62 -7.53 7.00
N GLN A 123 3.06 -7.18 5.84
CA GLN A 123 2.12 -8.03 5.15
C GLN A 123 2.26 -7.81 3.64
N VAL A 124 2.52 -8.88 2.90
CA VAL A 124 2.55 -8.84 1.43
C VAL A 124 1.83 -10.09 0.96
N GLU A 125 0.67 -9.90 0.34
CA GLU A 125 -0.15 -11.03 -0.06
C GLU A 125 -0.94 -10.77 -1.34
N GLY A 126 -1.35 -11.85 -1.97
CA GLY A 126 -2.33 -11.81 -3.04
C GLY A 126 -3.58 -12.53 -2.57
N VAL A 127 -4.73 -11.92 -2.76
CA VAL A 127 -6.02 -12.50 -2.35
C VAL A 127 -6.89 -12.92 -3.52
N GLY A 128 -6.34 -12.84 -4.75
CA GLY A 128 -7.12 -13.17 -5.95
C GLY A 128 -8.38 -12.33 -6.00
N TYR A 129 -9.53 -12.99 -6.20
CA TYR A 129 -10.82 -12.29 -6.19
C TYR A 129 -11.62 -12.52 -4.90
N ASN A 130 -10.97 -12.96 -3.82
CA ASN A 130 -11.63 -13.18 -2.52
C ASN A 130 -12.30 -11.93 -1.96
N GLN A 131 -11.79 -10.75 -2.31
CA GLN A 131 -12.30 -9.48 -1.82
C GLN A 131 -12.84 -8.63 -2.98
N TYR A 132 -13.38 -9.28 -3.99
CA TYR A 132 -13.97 -8.60 -5.13
C TYR A 132 -15.10 -7.68 -4.66
N ASP A 133 -15.07 -6.43 -5.14
CA ASP A 133 -16.05 -5.41 -4.79
C ASP A 133 -16.99 -5.22 -5.98
N ASP A 134 -18.24 -5.66 -5.83
CA ASP A 134 -19.25 -5.58 -6.91
C ASP A 134 -19.64 -4.14 -7.24
N SER A 135 -19.34 -3.18 -6.36
CA SER A 135 -19.60 -1.77 -6.64
C SER A 135 -18.54 -1.14 -7.54
N MET A 136 -17.44 -1.86 -7.78
CA MET A 136 -16.33 -1.42 -8.63
C MET A 136 -16.34 -2.17 -9.96
N THR A 137 -15.74 -1.57 -10.99
CA THR A 137 -15.55 -2.24 -12.28
C THR A 137 -14.51 -3.34 -12.17
N ALA A 138 -14.43 -4.21 -13.17
CA ALA A 138 -13.40 -5.24 -13.24
C ALA A 138 -11.99 -4.62 -13.23
N SER A 139 -11.80 -3.54 -14.00
CA SER A 139 -10.50 -2.83 -14.02
C SER A 139 -10.11 -2.27 -12.67
N GLN A 140 -11.06 -1.74 -11.92
CA GLN A 140 -10.82 -1.22 -10.57
C GLN A 140 -10.52 -2.34 -9.58
N ASN A 141 -11.12 -3.51 -9.77
CA ASN A 141 -10.82 -4.67 -8.94
C ASN A 141 -9.42 -5.23 -9.21
N ARG A 142 -8.92 -5.13 -10.43
CA ARG A 142 -7.54 -5.51 -10.77
C ARG A 142 -6.60 -4.43 -10.26
N ARG A 143 -6.16 -4.57 -9.01
CA ARG A 143 -5.39 -3.53 -8.34
C ARG A 143 -4.38 -4.09 -7.35
N VAL A 144 -3.45 -3.23 -6.96
CA VAL A 144 -2.57 -3.47 -5.81
C VAL A 144 -2.81 -2.32 -4.83
N ASP A 145 -3.15 -2.68 -3.61
CA ASP A 145 -3.32 -1.72 -2.51
C ASP A 145 -2.07 -1.71 -1.65
N ILE A 146 -1.57 -0.53 -1.35
CA ILE A 146 -0.40 -0.33 -0.49
C ILE A 146 -0.84 0.52 0.69
N TYR A 147 -0.72 -0.04 1.90
CA TYR A 147 -1.12 0.64 3.13
C TYR A 147 0.10 1.14 3.88
N MET A 148 -0.02 2.36 4.42
CA MET A 148 0.95 2.94 5.34
C MET A 148 0.23 3.14 6.68
N TYR A 149 0.77 2.56 7.75
CA TYR A 149 0.13 2.64 9.07
C TYR A 149 1.18 2.67 10.19
N ALA A 150 0.72 3.00 11.41
CA ALA A 150 1.61 3.13 12.54
C ALA A 150 2.14 1.77 12.99
N SER A 151 3.46 1.67 13.18
CA SER A 151 4.06 0.50 13.79
C SER A 151 3.80 0.48 15.29
N GLU A 152 3.96 -0.69 15.91
CA GLU A 152 3.92 -0.81 17.37
C GLU A 152 4.95 0.10 18.03
N GLN A 153 6.15 0.17 17.45
CA GLN A 153 7.22 1.01 17.98
C GLN A 153 6.85 2.49 17.94
N MET A 154 6.23 2.92 16.84
CA MET A 154 5.78 4.31 16.70
C MET A 154 4.72 4.65 17.75
N ILE A 155 3.77 3.73 17.98
CA ILE A 155 2.74 3.91 18.99
C ILE A 155 3.36 4.01 20.38
N LYS A 156 4.28 3.11 20.72
CA LYS A 156 4.99 3.12 22.00
C LYS A 156 5.79 4.41 22.19
N ASN A 157 6.48 4.88 21.14
CA ASN A 157 7.24 6.12 21.20
C ASN A 157 6.31 7.31 21.46
N ALA A 158 5.17 7.36 20.79
CA ALA A 158 4.21 8.44 20.97
C ALA A 158 3.61 8.44 22.39
N GLU A 159 3.27 7.25 22.92
CA GLU A 159 2.74 7.09 24.28
C GLU A 159 3.78 7.51 25.33
N ALA A 160 5.06 7.25 25.07
CA ALA A 160 6.15 7.64 25.95
C ALA A 160 6.54 9.12 25.81
N GLY A 161 5.90 9.85 24.91
CA GLY A 161 6.20 11.27 24.69
C GLY A 161 7.44 11.55 23.85
N LYS A 162 7.88 10.56 23.09
CA LYS A 162 9.07 10.69 22.24
C LYS A 162 8.76 11.21 20.85
#